data_8cbb30ffc74170f1b9ade21e35b510d5
#
_entry.id   8cbb30ffc74170f1b9ade21e35b510d5
#
_cell.length_a   1.000
_cell.length_b   1.000
_cell.length_c   1.000
_cell.angle_alpha   90.00
_cell.angle_beta   90.00
_cell.angle_gamma   90.00
#
_symmetry.space_group_name_H-M   'P 1'
#
loop_
_entity.id
_entity.type
_entity.pdbx_description
1 polymer ?
#
loop_
_entity_poly.entity_id
_entity_poly.type
_entity_poly.pdbx_seq_one_letter_code
_entity_poly.pdbx_strand_id
1 'polypeptide(L)'
;MATIRRREGKKGVTYQVRVRRSGHRDITETFDRKSDAEVFARSVEGDQDRLRALGQSEAAVVTTDGAFDRYIRQWNGKDHTGLARIRYWQERLSGRLLTDIDKPTVREELHELADGDRSASTVNRYHTSLSAFLQFCVEEYDLQVNVARQIRKRKEPRGRVRYLTDEERMVLLAACDASEWPLLGLLVRMALTTGARRSELLGLTWHDIDLDRGTATVEEDKAGERRTLPLVPEIASALRELRPNDFTHRVFPNQDDPTKKKPIDGVWKTALRRAGLTNFQFHDLRHTA
;
A
#
# COMPACT_ATOMS: atom_id res chain seq x y z
N MET A 1 -7.61 31.48 20.12
CA MET A 1 -7.92 32.65 20.99
C MET A 1 -8.14 32.18 22.39
N ALA A 2 -7.40 32.77 23.34
CA ALA A 2 -7.58 32.56 24.78
C ALA A 2 -8.70 33.42 25.35
N THR A 3 -9.50 32.84 26.22
CA THR A 3 -10.55 33.57 26.99
C THR A 3 -10.29 33.34 28.47
N ILE A 4 -10.18 34.43 29.23
CA ILE A 4 -9.99 34.40 30.70
C ILE A 4 -11.33 34.73 31.35
N ARG A 5 -11.86 33.82 32.17
CA ARG A 5 -13.11 34.03 32.94
C ARG A 5 -12.81 34.06 34.43
N ARG A 6 -13.24 35.15 35.10
CA ARG A 6 -13.24 35.23 36.55
C ARG A 6 -14.38 34.38 37.12
N ARG A 7 -14.08 33.54 38.09
CA ARG A 7 -15.07 32.72 38.84
C ARG A 7 -14.98 33.00 40.31
N GLU A 8 -16.10 33.21 40.94
CA GLU A 8 -16.19 33.36 42.40
C GLU A 8 -16.71 32.04 42.98
N GLY A 9 -15.95 31.43 43.88
CA GLY A 9 -16.30 30.22 44.58
C GLY A 9 -16.20 30.36 46.09
N LYS A 10 -16.64 29.38 46.86
CA LYS A 10 -16.64 29.38 48.33
C LYS A 10 -15.22 29.59 48.95
N LYS A 11 -14.15 29.37 48.19
CA LYS A 11 -12.74 29.53 48.63
C LYS A 11 -12.03 30.77 48.10
N GLY A 12 -12.76 31.65 47.38
CA GLY A 12 -12.19 32.88 46.82
C GLY A 12 -12.40 33.04 45.33
N VAL A 13 -11.70 33.99 44.72
CA VAL A 13 -11.75 34.31 43.29
C VAL A 13 -10.68 33.53 42.56
N THR A 14 -11.09 32.86 41.48
CA THR A 14 -10.17 32.14 40.57
C THR A 14 -10.36 32.62 39.12
N TYR A 15 -9.34 32.42 38.28
CA TYR A 15 -9.32 32.80 36.86
C TYR A 15 -9.14 31.58 36.00
N GLN A 16 -10.20 31.21 35.26
CA GLN A 16 -10.16 30.10 34.34
C GLN A 16 -9.76 30.60 32.96
N VAL A 17 -8.67 30.05 32.43
CA VAL A 17 -8.22 30.27 31.06
C VAL A 17 -8.79 29.17 30.19
N ARG A 18 -9.36 29.54 29.05
CA ARG A 18 -9.78 28.60 27.98
C ARG A 18 -9.15 29.06 26.67
N VAL A 19 -8.28 28.26 26.10
CA VAL A 19 -7.64 28.51 24.82
C VAL A 19 -8.33 27.69 23.76
N ARG A 20 -8.96 28.38 22.78
CA ARG A 20 -9.63 27.75 21.63
C ARG A 20 -8.84 27.99 20.38
N ARG A 21 -8.59 26.90 19.60
CA ARG A 21 -7.99 26.98 18.28
C ARG A 21 -8.83 26.12 17.32
N SER A 22 -9.02 26.62 16.10
CA SER A 22 -9.70 25.83 15.06
C SER A 22 -8.92 24.54 14.80
N GLY A 23 -9.60 23.39 14.89
CA GLY A 23 -9.00 22.07 14.68
C GLY A 23 -8.20 21.50 15.85
N HIS A 24 -8.26 22.12 17.04
CA HIS A 24 -7.54 21.65 18.23
C HIS A 24 -8.47 21.54 19.44
N ARG A 25 -8.15 20.64 20.37
CA ARG A 25 -8.90 20.51 21.63
C ARG A 25 -8.72 21.74 22.51
N ASP A 26 -9.81 22.17 23.15
CA ASP A 26 -9.79 23.30 24.10
C ASP A 26 -8.89 22.97 25.30
N ILE A 27 -7.97 23.85 25.61
CA ILE A 27 -7.15 23.78 26.83
C ILE A 27 -7.82 24.66 27.90
N THR A 28 -8.04 24.08 29.09
CA THR A 28 -8.68 24.81 30.20
C THR A 28 -7.87 24.62 31.47
N GLU A 29 -7.40 25.74 32.05
CA GLU A 29 -6.66 25.78 33.32
C GLU A 29 -7.21 26.85 34.25
N THR A 30 -7.02 26.69 35.59
CA THR A 30 -7.57 27.61 36.61
C THR A 30 -6.43 28.12 37.49
N PHE A 31 -6.40 29.44 37.71
CA PHE A 31 -5.36 30.14 38.44
C PHE A 31 -5.98 30.98 39.55
N ASP A 32 -5.24 31.19 40.65
CA ASP A 32 -5.64 32.03 41.75
C ASP A 32 -5.39 33.52 41.49
N ARG A 33 -4.50 33.84 40.54
CA ARG A 33 -4.17 35.23 40.18
C ARG A 33 -4.41 35.46 38.68
N LYS A 34 -4.91 36.69 38.41
CA LYS A 34 -5.19 37.12 37.02
C LYS A 34 -3.90 37.19 36.19
N SER A 35 -2.80 37.68 36.79
CA SER A 35 -1.49 37.77 36.14
C SER A 35 -1.00 36.40 35.60
N ASP A 36 -1.16 35.37 36.41
CA ASP A 36 -0.71 34.02 36.07
C ASP A 36 -1.56 33.43 34.95
N ALA A 37 -2.87 33.67 34.97
CA ALA A 37 -3.79 33.35 33.91
C ALA A 37 -3.43 34.02 32.57
N GLU A 38 -3.04 35.30 32.61
CA GLU A 38 -2.63 36.06 31.42
C GLU A 38 -1.29 35.58 30.85
N VAL A 39 -0.33 35.27 31.73
CA VAL A 39 0.97 34.67 31.33
C VAL A 39 0.75 33.31 30.68
N PHE A 40 -0.06 32.45 31.30
CA PHE A 40 -0.41 31.15 30.77
C PHE A 40 -1.10 31.25 29.41
N ALA A 41 -2.12 32.11 29.27
CA ALA A 41 -2.83 32.32 28.03
C ALA A 41 -1.88 32.66 26.87
N ARG A 42 -0.96 33.60 27.08
CA ARG A 42 0.05 34.01 26.10
C ARG A 42 1.05 32.91 25.76
N SER A 43 1.47 32.14 26.75
CA SER A 43 2.46 31.10 26.56
C SER A 43 1.91 29.87 25.80
N VAL A 44 0.62 29.52 26.01
CA VAL A 44 -0.03 28.37 25.35
C VAL A 44 -0.48 28.69 23.93
N GLU A 45 -0.76 29.98 23.63
CA GLU A 45 -1.14 30.38 22.27
C GLU A 45 -0.04 30.21 21.23
N GLY A 46 1.23 30.10 21.64
CA GLY A 46 2.39 30.05 20.76
C GLY A 46 3.28 28.79 20.86
N ASP A 47 3.12 27.97 21.90
CA ASP A 47 4.19 27.05 22.30
C ASP A 47 3.72 25.58 22.44
N GLN A 48 4.05 24.73 21.47
CA GLN A 48 3.77 23.29 21.51
C GLN A 48 4.57 22.54 22.58
N ASP A 49 5.79 23.01 22.89
CA ASP A 49 6.63 22.37 23.93
C ASP A 49 6.01 22.48 25.31
N ARG A 50 5.18 23.50 25.55
CA ARG A 50 4.48 23.67 26.82
C ARG A 50 3.24 22.79 26.96
N LEU A 51 2.63 22.36 25.86
CA LEU A 51 1.60 21.31 25.88
C LEU A 51 2.16 19.99 26.39
N ARG A 52 3.40 19.67 26.04
CA ARG A 52 4.15 18.49 26.57
C ARG A 52 4.43 18.65 28.07
N ALA A 53 4.81 19.84 28.51
CA ALA A 53 5.07 20.13 29.92
C ALA A 53 3.80 20.03 30.78
N LEU A 54 2.60 20.24 30.20
CA LEU A 54 1.30 20.06 30.86
C LEU A 54 0.81 18.59 30.84
N GLY A 55 1.64 17.64 30.41
CA GLY A 55 1.30 16.22 30.35
C GLY A 55 0.34 15.86 29.21
N GLN A 56 0.10 16.77 28.27
CA GLN A 56 -0.67 16.48 27.06
C GLN A 56 0.29 16.11 25.93
N SER A 57 0.09 14.95 25.31
CA SER A 57 0.85 14.57 24.12
C SER A 57 0.53 15.51 22.95
N GLU A 58 1.46 15.67 22.02
CA GLU A 58 1.22 16.44 20.78
C GLU A 58 -0.01 15.88 20.03
N ALA A 59 -0.23 14.57 20.09
CA ALA A 59 -1.40 13.92 19.53
C ALA A 59 -2.76 14.49 20.02
N ALA A 60 -2.80 15.10 21.21
CA ALA A 60 -4.02 15.67 21.78
C ALA A 60 -4.49 16.96 21.07
N VAL A 61 -3.64 17.56 20.25
CA VAL A 61 -3.92 18.85 19.55
C VAL A 61 -3.83 18.71 18.02
N VAL A 62 -3.29 17.62 17.52
CA VAL A 62 -3.12 17.37 16.10
C VAL A 62 -4.37 16.72 15.52
N THR A 63 -4.87 17.27 14.41
CA THR A 63 -5.98 16.68 13.65
C THR A 63 -5.49 15.54 12.76
N THR A 64 -6.37 14.58 12.49
CA THR A 64 -6.12 13.50 11.54
C THR A 64 -5.75 14.03 10.16
N ASP A 65 -6.41 15.10 9.69
CA ASP A 65 -6.15 15.70 8.38
C ASP A 65 -4.71 16.19 8.25
N GLY A 66 -4.24 16.95 9.24
CA GLY A 66 -2.86 17.44 9.28
C GLY A 66 -1.82 16.31 9.35
N ALA A 67 -2.13 15.27 10.13
CA ALA A 67 -1.25 14.10 10.26
C ALA A 67 -1.22 13.26 8.97
N PHE A 68 -2.36 13.03 8.32
CA PHE A 68 -2.42 12.33 7.02
C PHE A 68 -1.69 13.11 5.94
N ASP A 69 -1.86 14.42 5.85
CA ASP A 69 -1.15 15.25 4.88
C ASP A 69 0.36 15.15 5.04
N ARG A 70 0.86 15.14 6.29
CA ARG A 70 2.28 14.96 6.56
C ARG A 70 2.74 13.55 6.19
N TYR A 71 1.97 12.52 6.55
CA TYR A 71 2.26 11.12 6.20
C TYR A 71 2.32 10.91 4.70
N ILE A 72 1.36 11.46 3.94
CA ILE A 72 1.31 11.37 2.47
C ILE A 72 2.50 12.07 1.82
N ARG A 73 2.92 13.25 2.34
CA ARG A 73 4.12 13.95 1.84
C ARG A 73 5.41 13.15 2.03
N GLN A 74 5.50 12.35 3.08
CA GLN A 74 6.66 11.49 3.37
C GLN A 74 6.53 10.10 2.71
N TRP A 75 5.38 9.83 2.05
CA TRP A 75 5.14 8.53 1.43
C TRP A 75 6.10 8.28 0.28
N ASN A 76 6.93 7.24 0.42
CA ASN A 76 7.90 6.79 -0.59
C ASN A 76 7.57 5.39 -1.14
N GLY A 77 6.39 4.87 -0.82
CA GLY A 77 5.97 3.55 -1.27
C GLY A 77 5.74 3.47 -2.77
N LYS A 78 6.23 2.41 -3.40
CA LYS A 78 6.06 2.14 -4.83
C LYS A 78 4.64 1.68 -5.21
N ASP A 79 3.79 1.37 -4.21
CA ASP A 79 2.44 0.82 -4.42
C ASP A 79 1.38 1.92 -4.49
N HIS A 80 0.90 2.23 -5.70
CA HIS A 80 -0.20 3.19 -5.91
C HIS A 80 -1.48 2.81 -5.15
N THR A 81 -1.74 1.52 -4.97
CA THR A 81 -2.90 1.05 -4.19
C THR A 81 -2.70 1.29 -2.69
N GLY A 82 -1.46 1.37 -2.22
CA GLY A 82 -1.11 1.79 -0.87
C GLY A 82 -1.57 3.20 -0.58
N LEU A 83 -1.23 4.13 -1.47
CA LEU A 83 -1.64 5.53 -1.34
C LEU A 83 -3.17 5.70 -1.39
N ALA A 84 -3.86 4.95 -2.26
CA ALA A 84 -5.32 4.97 -2.32
C ALA A 84 -5.97 4.53 -1.00
N ARG A 85 -5.41 3.50 -0.34
CA ARG A 85 -5.87 3.05 0.99
C ARG A 85 -5.64 4.10 2.08
N ILE A 86 -4.51 4.83 2.00
CA ILE A 86 -4.21 5.92 2.94
C ILE A 86 -5.22 7.06 2.77
N ARG A 87 -5.49 7.47 1.52
CA ARG A 87 -6.50 8.51 1.23
C ARG A 87 -7.90 8.13 1.67
N TYR A 88 -8.28 6.86 1.52
CA TYR A 88 -9.54 6.36 2.06
C TYR A 88 -9.65 6.61 3.57
N TRP A 89 -8.58 6.33 4.33
CA TRP A 89 -8.57 6.59 5.77
C TRP A 89 -8.57 8.08 6.11
N GLN A 90 -7.90 8.91 5.30
CA GLN A 90 -7.94 10.36 5.45
C GLN A 90 -9.38 10.88 5.36
N GLU A 91 -10.17 10.44 4.37
CA GLU A 91 -11.58 10.81 4.23
C GLU A 91 -12.42 10.30 5.40
N ARG A 92 -12.27 9.04 5.77
CA ARG A 92 -13.09 8.40 6.81
C ARG A 92 -12.86 8.96 8.21
N LEU A 93 -11.66 9.38 8.50
CA LEU A 93 -11.25 9.87 9.82
C LEU A 93 -11.09 11.40 9.87
N SER A 94 -11.48 12.11 8.79
CA SER A 94 -11.36 13.57 8.69
C SER A 94 -12.04 14.30 9.85
N GLY A 95 -11.46 15.43 10.26
CA GLY A 95 -11.99 16.32 11.29
C GLY A 95 -11.84 15.83 12.74
N ARG A 96 -11.23 14.67 12.97
CA ARG A 96 -11.00 14.11 14.32
C ARG A 96 -9.65 14.52 14.87
N LEU A 97 -9.47 14.50 16.20
CA LEU A 97 -8.14 14.53 16.81
C LEU A 97 -7.51 13.14 16.78
N LEU A 98 -6.18 13.05 16.77
CA LEU A 98 -5.48 11.75 16.82
C LEU A 98 -5.86 10.94 18.06
N THR A 99 -6.10 11.60 19.20
CA THR A 99 -6.54 10.96 20.44
C THR A 99 -7.97 10.41 20.40
N ASP A 100 -8.79 10.86 19.45
CA ASP A 100 -10.17 10.39 19.28
C ASP A 100 -10.24 9.12 18.45
N ILE A 101 -9.12 8.69 17.86
CA ILE A 101 -9.01 7.40 17.13
C ILE A 101 -8.78 6.30 18.15
N ASP A 102 -9.83 5.84 18.76
CA ASP A 102 -9.81 4.74 19.72
C ASP A 102 -10.10 3.37 19.07
N LYS A 103 -10.00 2.32 19.87
CA LYS A 103 -10.23 0.94 19.40
C LYS A 103 -11.65 0.67 18.91
N PRO A 104 -12.74 1.17 19.56
CA PRO A 104 -14.10 1.12 19.04
C PRO A 104 -14.20 1.76 17.66
N THR A 105 -13.74 2.98 17.48
CA THR A 105 -13.75 3.72 16.20
C THR A 105 -13.09 2.90 15.08
N VAL A 106 -11.87 2.42 15.29
CA VAL A 106 -11.17 1.63 14.27
C VAL A 106 -11.89 0.32 13.96
N ARG A 107 -12.50 -0.31 14.95
CA ARG A 107 -13.29 -1.54 14.76
C ARG A 107 -14.52 -1.28 13.92
N GLU A 108 -15.27 -0.24 14.20
CA GLU A 108 -16.47 0.16 13.46
C GLU A 108 -16.13 0.45 11.99
N GLU A 109 -15.13 1.27 11.73
CA GLU A 109 -14.66 1.58 10.37
C GLU A 109 -14.22 0.32 9.59
N LEU A 110 -13.55 -0.63 10.26
CA LEU A 110 -13.19 -1.90 9.64
C LEU A 110 -14.40 -2.83 9.41
N HIS A 111 -15.45 -2.73 10.19
CA HIS A 111 -16.72 -3.44 9.96
C HIS A 111 -17.45 -2.86 8.77
N GLU A 112 -17.66 -1.55 8.71
CA GLU A 112 -18.28 -0.88 7.57
C GLU A 112 -17.54 -1.17 6.25
N LEU A 113 -16.19 -1.13 6.30
CA LEU A 113 -15.37 -1.48 5.15
C LEU A 113 -15.63 -2.91 4.64
N ALA A 114 -15.96 -3.83 5.55
CA ALA A 114 -16.23 -5.22 5.23
C ALA A 114 -17.66 -5.46 4.74
N ASP A 115 -18.63 -4.71 5.26
CA ASP A 115 -20.04 -4.79 4.85
C ASP A 115 -20.24 -4.33 3.38
N GLY A 116 -19.28 -3.58 2.83
CA GLY A 116 -19.19 -3.20 1.43
C GLY A 116 -18.73 -4.31 0.46
N ASP A 117 -18.95 -5.58 0.77
CA ASP A 117 -18.65 -6.77 -0.08
C ASP A 117 -17.15 -6.96 -0.40
N ARG A 118 -16.27 -6.45 0.47
CA ARG A 118 -14.81 -6.61 0.30
C ARG A 118 -14.31 -7.89 0.94
N SER A 119 -13.39 -8.57 0.25
CA SER A 119 -12.74 -9.77 0.79
C SER A 119 -11.99 -9.50 2.10
N ALA A 120 -11.87 -10.51 2.96
CA ALA A 120 -11.08 -10.43 4.19
C ALA A 120 -9.63 -9.95 3.94
N SER A 121 -9.02 -10.40 2.85
CA SER A 121 -7.68 -9.97 2.44
C SER A 121 -7.63 -8.48 2.12
N THR A 122 -8.65 -7.95 1.42
CA THR A 122 -8.74 -6.51 1.13
C THR A 122 -8.88 -5.72 2.42
N VAL A 123 -9.81 -6.08 3.31
CA VAL A 123 -10.00 -5.42 4.62
C VAL A 123 -8.70 -5.45 5.44
N ASN A 124 -7.99 -6.58 5.47
CA ASN A 124 -6.72 -6.70 6.18
C ASN A 124 -5.63 -5.78 5.61
N ARG A 125 -5.63 -5.51 4.31
CA ARG A 125 -4.70 -4.54 3.68
C ARG A 125 -5.01 -3.11 4.10
N TYR A 126 -6.30 -2.73 4.16
CA TYR A 126 -6.72 -1.43 4.70
C TYR A 126 -6.35 -1.31 6.18
N HIS A 127 -6.60 -2.35 6.99
CA HIS A 127 -6.20 -2.40 8.38
C HIS A 127 -4.68 -2.21 8.54
N THR A 128 -3.88 -2.85 7.69
CA THR A 128 -2.42 -2.70 7.71
C THR A 128 -1.99 -1.27 7.36
N SER A 129 -2.63 -0.62 6.38
CA SER A 129 -2.31 0.78 6.02
C SER A 129 -2.68 1.76 7.13
N LEU A 130 -3.82 1.57 7.81
CA LEU A 130 -4.19 2.35 8.99
C LEU A 130 -3.21 2.15 10.15
N SER A 131 -2.82 0.89 10.40
CA SER A 131 -1.84 0.57 11.43
C SER A 131 -0.47 1.23 11.15
N ALA A 132 -0.05 1.31 9.88
CA ALA A 132 1.18 2.01 9.51
C ALA A 132 1.07 3.52 9.75
N PHE A 133 -0.05 4.14 9.41
CA PHE A 133 -0.32 5.54 9.71
C PHE A 133 -0.34 5.82 11.22
N LEU A 134 -1.04 5.01 12.01
CA LEU A 134 -1.08 5.19 13.46
C LEU A 134 0.30 4.95 14.12
N GLN A 135 1.13 4.08 13.53
CA GLN A 135 2.50 3.90 13.99
C GLN A 135 3.34 5.17 13.73
N PHE A 136 3.19 5.78 12.55
CA PHE A 136 3.78 7.08 12.26
C PHE A 136 3.30 8.15 13.27
N CYS A 137 2.02 8.14 13.66
CA CYS A 137 1.51 9.07 14.67
C CYS A 137 2.10 8.83 16.07
N VAL A 138 2.41 7.57 16.42
CA VAL A 138 3.13 7.25 17.66
C VAL A 138 4.54 7.84 17.63
N GLU A 139 5.23 7.78 16.51
CA GLU A 139 6.62 8.23 16.35
C GLU A 139 6.74 9.76 16.21
N GLU A 140 5.79 10.40 15.52
CA GLU A 140 5.87 11.82 15.16
C GLU A 140 5.09 12.77 16.10
N TYR A 141 4.07 12.26 16.80
CA TYR A 141 3.14 13.08 17.59
C TYR A 141 2.93 12.55 19.02
N ASP A 142 3.76 11.66 19.48
CA ASP A 142 3.66 11.04 20.81
C ASP A 142 2.27 10.40 21.09
N LEU A 143 1.61 9.86 20.06
CA LEU A 143 0.39 9.08 20.26
C LEU A 143 0.72 7.86 21.11
N GLN A 144 0.02 7.69 22.25
CA GLN A 144 0.39 6.71 23.27
C GLN A 144 0.38 5.27 22.78
N VAL A 145 -0.53 4.93 21.87
CA VAL A 145 -0.69 3.56 21.42
C VAL A 145 -1.26 3.48 20.01
N ASN A 146 -0.74 2.54 19.23
CA ASN A 146 -1.32 2.17 17.95
C ASN A 146 -2.49 1.20 18.18
N VAL A 147 -3.70 1.73 18.28
CA VAL A 147 -4.92 0.94 18.58
C VAL A 147 -5.27 -0.06 17.48
N ALA A 148 -4.86 0.16 16.24
CA ALA A 148 -5.07 -0.79 15.16
C ALA A 148 -4.34 -2.11 15.40
N ARG A 149 -3.15 -2.10 16.04
CA ARG A 149 -2.42 -3.32 16.40
C ARG A 149 -3.14 -4.19 17.43
N GLN A 150 -4.05 -3.60 18.21
CA GLN A 150 -4.86 -4.33 19.19
C GLN A 150 -6.08 -5.03 18.59
N ILE A 151 -6.35 -4.82 17.30
CA ILE A 151 -7.47 -5.43 16.59
C ILE A 151 -6.95 -6.61 15.78
N ARG A 152 -7.56 -7.77 15.99
CA ARG A 152 -7.19 -8.97 15.25
C ARG A 152 -7.61 -8.85 13.78
N LYS A 153 -6.70 -9.17 12.87
CA LYS A 153 -7.01 -9.30 11.45
C LYS A 153 -8.04 -10.39 11.18
N ARG A 154 -8.82 -10.21 10.14
CA ARG A 154 -9.80 -11.21 9.67
C ARG A 154 -9.06 -12.44 9.16
N LYS A 155 -9.64 -13.63 9.39
CA LYS A 155 -9.13 -14.87 8.83
C LYS A 155 -9.29 -14.83 7.32
N GLU A 156 -8.18 -14.94 6.60
CA GLU A 156 -8.19 -15.03 5.15
C GLU A 156 -8.41 -16.49 4.74
N PRO A 157 -9.20 -16.75 3.69
CA PRO A 157 -9.27 -18.09 3.12
C PRO A 157 -7.87 -18.48 2.61
N ARG A 158 -7.60 -19.78 2.60
CA ARG A 158 -6.36 -20.28 1.98
C ARG A 158 -6.32 -19.85 0.53
N GLY A 159 -5.15 -19.37 0.09
CA GLY A 159 -4.93 -19.02 -1.31
C GLY A 159 -5.29 -20.20 -2.20
N ARG A 160 -5.88 -19.90 -3.35
CA ARG A 160 -6.13 -20.92 -4.37
C ARG A 160 -4.81 -21.41 -4.93
N VAL A 161 -4.65 -22.72 -5.00
CA VAL A 161 -3.54 -23.37 -5.70
C VAL A 161 -4.12 -24.14 -6.86
N ARG A 162 -3.72 -23.82 -8.10
CA ARG A 162 -4.19 -24.43 -9.33
C ARG A 162 -2.96 -24.80 -10.18
N TYR A 163 -2.88 -26.05 -10.57
CA TYR A 163 -1.87 -26.60 -11.48
C TYR A 163 -2.54 -26.98 -12.80
N LEU A 164 -1.79 -26.94 -13.90
CA LEU A 164 -2.22 -27.51 -15.16
C LEU A 164 -1.92 -29.02 -15.17
N THR A 165 -2.84 -29.80 -15.72
CA THR A 165 -2.51 -31.14 -16.16
C THR A 165 -1.65 -31.07 -17.45
N ASP A 166 -1.06 -32.20 -17.87
CA ASP A 166 -0.27 -32.22 -19.09
C ASP A 166 -1.14 -31.95 -20.33
N GLU A 167 -2.38 -32.44 -20.36
CA GLU A 167 -3.35 -32.17 -21.42
C GLU A 167 -3.73 -30.69 -21.46
N GLU A 168 -4.06 -30.10 -20.30
CA GLU A 168 -4.39 -28.68 -20.20
C GLU A 168 -3.21 -27.80 -20.64
N ARG A 169 -1.98 -28.21 -20.30
CA ARG A 169 -0.76 -27.52 -20.71
C ARG A 169 -0.59 -27.52 -22.21
N MET A 170 -0.78 -28.68 -22.87
CA MET A 170 -0.68 -28.78 -24.32
C MET A 170 -1.71 -27.92 -25.03
N VAL A 171 -2.98 -27.99 -24.62
CA VAL A 171 -4.06 -27.21 -25.24
C VAL A 171 -3.84 -25.70 -25.01
N LEU A 172 -3.39 -25.30 -23.83
CA LEU A 172 -3.07 -23.91 -23.53
C LEU A 172 -1.93 -23.38 -24.40
N LEU A 173 -0.84 -24.14 -24.55
CA LEU A 173 0.30 -23.76 -25.38
C LEU A 173 -0.12 -23.60 -26.84
N ALA A 174 -0.90 -24.53 -27.38
CA ALA A 174 -1.43 -24.45 -28.76
C ALA A 174 -2.31 -23.20 -28.94
N ALA A 175 -3.16 -22.89 -27.96
CA ALA A 175 -3.99 -21.68 -27.98
C ALA A 175 -3.18 -20.37 -27.87
N CYS A 176 -2.06 -20.41 -27.15
CA CYS A 176 -1.14 -19.26 -27.04
C CYS A 176 -0.34 -19.06 -28.34
N ASP A 177 0.09 -20.13 -28.99
CA ASP A 177 0.79 -20.06 -30.28
C ASP A 177 -0.11 -19.52 -31.41
N ALA A 178 -1.40 -19.80 -31.34
CA ALA A 178 -2.42 -19.24 -32.25
C ALA A 178 -2.91 -17.83 -31.85
N SER A 179 -2.23 -17.15 -30.93
CA SER A 179 -2.59 -15.82 -30.46
C SER A 179 -2.31 -14.75 -31.52
N GLU A 180 -3.14 -13.69 -31.55
CA GLU A 180 -2.87 -12.46 -32.35
C GLU A 180 -1.56 -11.78 -31.94
N TRP A 181 -1.12 -11.97 -30.71
CA TRP A 181 0.20 -11.54 -30.27
C TRP A 181 1.17 -12.72 -30.34
N PRO A 182 2.10 -12.73 -31.32
CA PRO A 182 2.94 -13.91 -31.59
C PRO A 182 3.85 -14.34 -30.44
N LEU A 183 4.17 -13.41 -29.52
CA LEU A 183 5.06 -13.68 -28.39
C LEU A 183 4.36 -14.31 -27.18
N LEU A 184 3.03 -14.51 -27.21
CA LEU A 184 2.29 -15.06 -26.07
C LEU A 184 2.75 -16.49 -25.76
N GLY A 185 2.93 -17.33 -26.78
CA GLY A 185 3.40 -18.70 -26.60
C GLY A 185 4.78 -18.79 -25.95
N LEU A 186 5.73 -17.95 -26.40
CA LEU A 186 7.06 -17.86 -25.79
C LEU A 186 7.00 -17.36 -24.34
N LEU A 187 6.22 -16.33 -24.07
CA LEU A 187 6.04 -15.78 -22.71
C LEU A 187 5.50 -16.85 -21.75
N VAL A 188 4.51 -17.64 -22.19
CA VAL A 188 3.90 -18.70 -21.38
C VAL A 188 4.88 -19.85 -21.14
N ARG A 189 5.65 -20.26 -22.15
CA ARG A 189 6.72 -21.26 -21.99
C ARG A 189 7.78 -20.80 -21.00
N MET A 190 8.22 -19.55 -21.11
CA MET A 190 9.15 -18.98 -20.14
C MET A 190 8.58 -18.98 -18.72
N ALA A 191 7.30 -18.64 -18.55
CA ALA A 191 6.65 -18.67 -17.24
C ALA A 191 6.60 -20.09 -16.65
N LEU A 192 6.27 -21.09 -17.47
CA LEU A 192 6.18 -22.51 -17.09
C LEU A 192 7.54 -23.13 -16.74
N THR A 193 8.61 -22.71 -17.42
CA THR A 193 9.94 -23.33 -17.21
C THR A 193 10.76 -22.63 -16.13
N THR A 194 10.51 -21.35 -15.89
CA THR A 194 11.31 -20.54 -14.94
C THR A 194 10.59 -20.23 -13.63
N GLY A 195 9.27 -20.39 -13.59
CA GLY A 195 8.44 -19.96 -12.47
C GLY A 195 8.50 -18.45 -12.20
N ALA A 196 8.92 -17.63 -13.17
CA ALA A 196 9.06 -16.20 -13.01
C ALA A 196 7.69 -15.51 -12.91
N ARG A 197 7.66 -14.35 -12.24
CA ARG A 197 6.44 -13.52 -12.17
C ARG A 197 6.16 -12.88 -13.53
N ARG A 198 4.87 -12.69 -13.85
CA ARG A 198 4.46 -12.00 -15.09
C ARG A 198 5.18 -10.66 -15.30
N SER A 199 5.28 -9.86 -14.24
CA SER A 199 5.92 -8.55 -14.29
C SER A 199 7.43 -8.63 -14.52
N GLU A 200 8.09 -9.68 -14.04
CA GLU A 200 9.51 -9.94 -14.26
C GLU A 200 9.74 -10.25 -15.75
N LEU A 201 9.00 -11.23 -16.31
CA LEU A 201 9.15 -11.61 -17.73
C LEU A 201 8.84 -10.45 -18.68
N LEU A 202 7.73 -9.74 -18.48
CA LEU A 202 7.37 -8.59 -19.31
C LEU A 202 8.31 -7.38 -19.10
N GLY A 203 9.12 -7.40 -18.06
CA GLY A 203 10.13 -6.39 -17.78
C GLY A 203 11.47 -6.65 -18.44
N LEU A 204 11.75 -7.89 -18.88
CA LEU A 204 13.03 -8.27 -19.45
C LEU A 204 13.39 -7.41 -20.67
N THR A 205 14.62 -6.97 -20.69
CA THR A 205 15.27 -6.36 -21.84
C THR A 205 16.28 -7.33 -22.45
N TRP A 206 16.76 -7.07 -23.64
CA TRP A 206 17.76 -7.92 -24.27
C TRP A 206 19.13 -7.87 -23.56
N HIS A 207 19.39 -6.83 -22.75
CA HIS A 207 20.55 -6.80 -21.86
C HIS A 207 20.48 -7.83 -20.74
N ASP A 208 19.27 -8.24 -20.35
CA ASP A 208 19.05 -9.21 -19.28
C ASP A 208 19.20 -10.67 -19.77
N ILE A 209 19.37 -10.89 -21.08
CA ILE A 209 19.43 -12.21 -21.70
C ILE A 209 20.88 -12.57 -22.10
N ASP A 210 21.39 -13.64 -21.51
CA ASP A 210 22.65 -14.28 -21.90
C ASP A 210 22.33 -15.58 -22.64
N LEU A 211 22.34 -15.52 -23.99
CA LEU A 211 22.02 -16.67 -24.82
C LEU A 211 23.15 -17.71 -24.88
N ASP A 212 24.39 -17.31 -24.56
CA ASP A 212 25.54 -18.24 -24.57
C ASP A 212 25.52 -19.08 -23.31
N ARG A 213 25.15 -18.50 -22.19
CA ARG A 213 24.94 -19.20 -20.91
C ARG A 213 23.55 -19.82 -20.78
N GLY A 214 22.61 -19.48 -21.64
CA GLY A 214 21.23 -19.91 -21.57
C GLY A 214 20.53 -19.40 -20.30
N THR A 215 20.69 -18.10 -19.99
CA THR A 215 20.14 -17.51 -18.78
C THR A 215 19.48 -16.15 -19.03
N ALA A 216 18.51 -15.82 -18.18
CA ALA A 216 17.94 -14.47 -18.08
C ALA A 216 18.07 -13.96 -16.64
N THR A 217 18.37 -12.68 -16.46
CA THR A 217 18.51 -12.03 -15.16
C THR A 217 17.29 -11.17 -14.87
N VAL A 218 16.66 -11.35 -13.72
CA VAL A 218 15.53 -10.52 -13.26
C VAL A 218 15.89 -9.85 -11.94
N GLU A 219 15.46 -8.60 -11.78
CA GLU A 219 15.58 -7.91 -10.50
C GLU A 219 14.41 -8.30 -9.58
N GLU A 220 14.71 -8.62 -8.33
CA GLU A 220 13.68 -8.92 -7.35
C GLU A 220 13.14 -7.62 -6.73
N ASP A 221 11.85 -7.35 -6.93
CA ASP A 221 11.18 -6.09 -6.57
C ASP A 221 11.25 -5.71 -5.07
N LYS A 222 11.58 -6.64 -4.17
CA LYS A 222 11.49 -6.42 -2.72
C LYS A 222 12.82 -6.28 -1.98
N ALA A 223 13.90 -6.83 -2.53
CA ALA A 223 15.21 -6.83 -1.85
C ALA A 223 16.33 -6.24 -2.71
N GLY A 224 16.06 -5.90 -3.98
CA GLY A 224 17.10 -5.45 -4.92
C GLY A 224 18.08 -6.56 -5.33
N GLU A 225 17.79 -7.81 -4.97
CA GLU A 225 18.60 -8.95 -5.36
C GLU A 225 18.28 -9.38 -6.79
N ARG A 226 19.33 -9.65 -7.55
CA ARG A 226 19.21 -10.20 -8.90
C ARG A 226 19.06 -11.71 -8.82
N ARG A 227 18.09 -12.24 -9.59
CA ARG A 227 17.87 -13.67 -9.71
C ARG A 227 18.09 -14.12 -11.15
N THR A 228 18.87 -15.18 -11.33
CA THR A 228 19.10 -15.80 -12.62
C THR A 228 18.05 -16.88 -12.89
N LEU A 229 17.42 -16.79 -14.05
CA LEU A 229 16.45 -17.75 -14.58
C LEU A 229 17.14 -18.62 -15.63
N PRO A 230 17.13 -19.96 -15.51
CA PRO A 230 17.63 -20.83 -16.56
C PRO A 230 16.68 -20.82 -17.75
N LEU A 231 17.22 -20.74 -18.96
CA LEU A 231 16.47 -20.84 -20.20
C LEU A 231 16.70 -22.22 -20.81
N VAL A 232 15.64 -22.99 -20.98
CA VAL A 232 15.72 -24.26 -21.68
C VAL A 232 16.12 -24.07 -23.17
N PRO A 233 16.77 -25.06 -23.84
CA PRO A 233 17.33 -24.88 -25.18
C PRO A 233 16.32 -24.35 -26.20
N GLU A 234 15.07 -24.82 -26.14
CA GLU A 234 13.99 -24.41 -27.05
C GLU A 234 13.67 -22.91 -26.91
N ILE A 235 13.65 -22.40 -25.69
CA ILE A 235 13.41 -20.97 -25.40
C ILE A 235 14.62 -20.15 -25.84
N ALA A 236 15.84 -20.62 -25.55
CA ALA A 236 17.05 -19.94 -25.99
C ALA A 236 17.15 -19.85 -27.52
N SER A 237 16.72 -20.90 -28.24
CA SER A 237 16.64 -20.92 -29.71
C SER A 237 15.62 -19.89 -30.22
N ALA A 238 14.41 -19.91 -29.69
CA ALA A 238 13.37 -18.95 -30.06
C ALA A 238 13.79 -17.49 -29.79
N LEU A 239 14.49 -17.25 -28.69
CA LEU A 239 15.03 -15.91 -28.38
C LEU A 239 16.16 -15.51 -29.34
N ARG A 240 17.00 -16.43 -29.82
CA ARG A 240 18.02 -16.13 -30.85
C ARG A 240 17.41 -15.65 -32.15
N GLU A 241 16.31 -16.27 -32.58
CA GLU A 241 15.58 -15.89 -33.80
C GLU A 241 14.94 -14.50 -33.68
N LEU A 242 14.51 -14.12 -32.46
CA LEU A 242 13.88 -12.84 -32.18
C LEU A 242 14.86 -11.70 -31.87
N ARG A 243 16.15 -12.02 -31.69
CA ARG A 243 17.15 -11.08 -31.23
C ARG A 243 17.34 -9.90 -32.20
N PRO A 244 17.05 -8.64 -31.76
CA PRO A 244 17.26 -7.48 -32.60
C PRO A 244 18.73 -7.06 -32.63
N ASN A 245 19.10 -6.18 -33.54
CA ASN A 245 20.43 -5.58 -33.56
C ASN A 245 20.63 -4.56 -32.42
N ASP A 246 19.56 -4.01 -31.87
CA ASP A 246 19.58 -3.06 -30.74
C ASP A 246 19.03 -3.75 -29.48
N PHE A 247 19.89 -3.82 -28.46
CA PHE A 247 19.60 -4.52 -27.20
C PHE A 247 18.86 -3.66 -26.16
N THR A 248 18.59 -2.40 -26.44
CA THR A 248 17.91 -1.47 -25.52
C THR A 248 16.42 -1.79 -25.37
N HIS A 249 15.86 -2.58 -26.30
CA HIS A 249 14.44 -2.91 -26.32
C HIS A 249 14.07 -4.05 -25.38
N ARG A 250 12.78 -4.10 -25.00
CA ARG A 250 12.22 -5.23 -24.24
C ARG A 250 12.16 -6.49 -25.10
N VAL A 251 12.31 -7.65 -24.45
CA VAL A 251 12.09 -8.97 -25.09
C VAL A 251 10.61 -9.13 -25.48
N PHE A 252 9.71 -8.58 -24.67
CA PHE A 252 8.26 -8.57 -24.88
C PHE A 252 7.75 -7.15 -25.05
N PRO A 253 7.98 -6.50 -26.20
CA PRO A 253 7.65 -5.10 -26.39
C PRO A 253 6.14 -4.87 -26.46
N ASN A 254 5.71 -3.73 -25.97
CA ASN A 254 4.41 -3.17 -26.28
C ASN A 254 4.54 -2.41 -27.61
N GLN A 255 3.83 -2.88 -28.65
CA GLN A 255 3.89 -2.28 -30.00
C GLN A 255 3.34 -0.86 -30.03
N ASP A 256 2.36 -0.54 -29.14
CA ASP A 256 1.73 0.77 -29.07
C ASP A 256 2.55 1.80 -28.32
N ASP A 257 3.33 1.34 -27.32
CA ASP A 257 4.22 2.17 -26.50
C ASP A 257 5.40 1.34 -25.96
N PRO A 258 6.57 1.39 -26.64
CA PRO A 258 7.74 0.59 -26.25
C PRO A 258 8.28 0.90 -24.85
N THR A 259 7.93 2.05 -24.28
CA THR A 259 8.33 2.43 -22.90
C THR A 259 7.55 1.68 -21.84
N LYS A 260 6.37 1.18 -22.18
CA LYS A 260 5.47 0.45 -21.27
C LYS A 260 5.55 -1.06 -21.47
N LYS A 261 5.21 -1.80 -20.41
CA LYS A 261 5.03 -3.25 -20.49
C LYS A 261 3.79 -3.55 -21.34
N LYS A 262 3.85 -4.62 -22.15
CA LYS A 262 2.67 -5.07 -22.93
C LYS A 262 1.53 -5.49 -22.00
N PRO A 263 0.32 -4.93 -22.16
CA PRO A 263 -0.87 -5.45 -21.49
C PRO A 263 -1.31 -6.75 -22.17
N ILE A 264 -1.24 -7.86 -21.45
CA ILE A 264 -1.54 -9.19 -22.03
C ILE A 264 -2.92 -9.73 -21.64
N ASP A 265 -3.68 -9.01 -20.80
CA ASP A 265 -4.92 -9.54 -20.22
C ASP A 265 -5.96 -9.92 -21.29
N GLY A 266 -6.05 -9.19 -22.39
CA GLY A 266 -6.95 -9.47 -23.51
C GLY A 266 -6.58 -10.77 -24.25
N VAL A 267 -5.33 -10.84 -24.72
CA VAL A 267 -4.83 -12.02 -25.44
C VAL A 267 -4.78 -13.26 -24.57
N TRP A 268 -4.45 -13.10 -23.28
CA TRP A 268 -4.46 -14.18 -22.30
C TRP A 268 -5.86 -14.75 -22.08
N LYS A 269 -6.87 -13.91 -21.85
CA LYS A 269 -8.28 -14.33 -21.71
C LYS A 269 -8.78 -15.05 -22.96
N THR A 270 -8.38 -14.57 -24.15
CA THR A 270 -8.73 -15.24 -25.42
C THR A 270 -8.08 -16.61 -25.52
N ALA A 271 -6.80 -16.75 -25.16
CA ALA A 271 -6.11 -18.05 -25.15
C ALA A 271 -6.76 -19.03 -24.17
N LEU A 272 -7.09 -18.60 -22.94
CA LEU A 272 -7.79 -19.44 -21.96
C LEU A 272 -9.15 -19.93 -22.48
N ARG A 273 -9.93 -19.05 -23.11
CA ARG A 273 -11.22 -19.40 -23.70
C ARG A 273 -11.07 -20.41 -24.84
N ARG A 274 -10.08 -20.25 -25.72
CA ARG A 274 -9.77 -21.20 -26.81
C ARG A 274 -9.33 -22.55 -26.26
N ALA A 275 -8.57 -22.55 -25.17
CA ALA A 275 -8.12 -23.76 -24.47
C ALA A 275 -9.22 -24.42 -23.62
N GLY A 276 -10.41 -23.84 -23.49
CA GLY A 276 -11.47 -24.33 -22.60
C GLY A 276 -11.12 -24.26 -21.11
N LEU A 277 -10.11 -23.49 -20.73
CA LEU A 277 -9.64 -23.37 -19.34
C LEU A 277 -10.43 -22.31 -18.59
N THR A 278 -11.07 -22.73 -17.51
CA THR A 278 -11.76 -21.85 -16.56
C THR A 278 -10.98 -21.73 -15.25
N ASN A 279 -11.17 -20.62 -14.53
CA ASN A 279 -10.57 -20.43 -13.22
C ASN A 279 -9.04 -20.62 -13.20
N PHE A 280 -8.34 -20.13 -14.23
CA PHE A 280 -6.89 -20.17 -14.35
C PHE A 280 -6.34 -18.76 -14.61
N GLN A 281 -5.34 -18.36 -13.85
CA GLN A 281 -4.71 -17.05 -13.94
C GLN A 281 -3.25 -17.20 -14.43
N PHE A 282 -2.68 -16.16 -15.01
CA PHE A 282 -1.28 -16.20 -15.44
C PHE A 282 -0.32 -16.54 -14.30
N HIS A 283 -0.63 -16.13 -13.08
CA HIS A 283 0.19 -16.45 -11.91
C HIS A 283 0.19 -17.96 -11.56
N ASP A 284 -0.84 -18.71 -11.95
CA ASP A 284 -0.93 -20.14 -11.70
C ASP A 284 0.07 -20.94 -12.53
N LEU A 285 0.61 -20.37 -13.62
CA LEU A 285 1.73 -20.94 -14.38
C LEU A 285 2.95 -21.17 -13.49
N ARG A 286 3.20 -20.24 -12.54
CA ARG A 286 4.31 -20.38 -11.58
C ARG A 286 4.11 -21.54 -10.60
N HIS A 287 2.87 -21.91 -10.31
CA HIS A 287 2.60 -23.08 -9.48
C HIS A 287 2.76 -24.40 -10.26
N THR A 288 2.65 -24.32 -11.59
CA THR A 288 2.81 -25.47 -12.51
C THR A 288 4.27 -25.70 -12.90
N ALA A 289 5.14 -24.70 -12.74
CA ALA A 289 6.58 -24.70 -13.09
C ALA A 289 7.41 -25.73 -12.31
#